data_b16690134de17cb863647a7bef229988
#
_entry.id   b16690134de17cb863647a7bef229988
#
_cell.length_a   1.000
_cell.length_b   1.000
_cell.length_c   1.000
_cell.angle_alpha   90.00
_cell.angle_beta   90.00
_cell.angle_gamma   90.00
#
_symmetry.space_group_name_H-M   'P 1'
#
loop_
_entity.id
_entity.type
_entity.pdbx_description
1 polymer ?
#
loop_
_entity_poly.entity_id
_entity_poly.type
_entity_poly.pdbx_seq_one_letter_code
_entity_poly.pdbx_strand_id
1 'polypeptide(L)'
;MTLSLITGGAGFIGSNLADELLKMGHKVTVVDNEYSDAHDQFYWNKNTYNVNCDIRDYKTLKNCMHGVDYVFHFAAEARIQPAIKNPIEAVSINSLGTCTVLQCAREAGVKKVMYSSTSAGYGLNPYPNVETQPDDCLNPYSVSKVNGEKLCKMYTDLYGLKTVIFRYFNVYGDRQPLRGQY
;
A
#
# COMPACT_ATOMS: atom_id res chain seq x y z
N MET A 1 19.89 0.11 -13.92
CA MET A 1 19.31 1.15 -13.07
C MET A 1 17.93 0.66 -12.66
N THR A 2 17.62 0.60 -11.37
CA THR A 2 16.37 0.03 -10.86
C THR A 2 15.28 1.11 -10.81
N LEU A 3 14.09 0.79 -11.32
CA LEU A 3 12.91 1.66 -11.25
C LEU A 3 11.95 1.13 -10.21
N SER A 4 11.57 1.99 -9.26
CA SER A 4 10.63 1.65 -8.19
C SER A 4 9.42 2.59 -8.21
N LEU A 5 8.23 2.05 -7.99
CA LEU A 5 7.00 2.82 -7.83
C LEU A 5 6.46 2.64 -6.42
N ILE A 6 6.07 3.75 -5.79
CA ILE A 6 5.50 3.76 -4.45
C ILE A 6 4.11 4.37 -4.54
N THR A 7 3.07 3.61 -4.23
CA THR A 7 1.73 4.17 -4.02
C THR A 7 1.55 4.57 -2.57
N GLY A 8 0.87 5.67 -2.29
CA GLY A 8 0.86 6.28 -0.95
C GLY A 8 2.23 6.89 -0.60
N GLY A 9 2.99 7.28 -1.64
CA GLY A 9 4.38 7.66 -1.50
C GLY A 9 4.62 9.06 -0.96
N ALA A 10 3.60 9.92 -0.87
CA ALA A 10 3.69 11.21 -0.22
C ALA A 10 3.29 11.17 1.26
N GLY A 11 2.76 10.03 1.74
CA GLY A 11 2.42 9.80 3.15
C GLY A 11 3.64 9.45 4.00
N PHE A 12 3.39 9.11 5.27
CA PHE A 12 4.41 8.82 6.28
C PHE A 12 5.42 7.75 5.84
N ILE A 13 4.97 6.51 5.66
CA ILE A 13 5.88 5.39 5.37
C ILE A 13 6.47 5.53 3.96
N GLY A 14 5.61 5.87 2.98
CA GLY A 14 6.00 5.94 1.58
C GLY A 14 7.07 7.00 1.30
N SER A 15 6.97 8.18 1.92
CA SER A 15 7.94 9.27 1.71
C SER A 15 9.31 8.96 2.32
N ASN A 16 9.35 8.30 3.49
CA ASN A 16 10.61 7.82 4.06
C ASN A 16 11.27 6.76 3.17
N LEU A 17 10.47 5.82 2.64
CA LEU A 17 11.00 4.82 1.71
C LEU A 17 11.49 5.46 0.41
N ALA A 18 10.79 6.48 -0.12
CA ALA A 18 11.22 7.19 -1.32
C ALA A 18 12.62 7.79 -1.15
N ASP A 19 12.88 8.41 -0.01
CA ASP A 19 14.19 9.00 0.30
C ASP A 19 15.29 7.92 0.37
N GLU A 20 15.02 6.77 0.99
CA GLU A 20 15.99 5.68 1.08
C GLU A 20 16.27 5.03 -0.28
N LEU A 21 15.23 4.79 -1.09
CA LEU A 21 15.43 4.23 -2.43
C LEU A 21 16.23 5.16 -3.34
N LEU A 22 16.04 6.48 -3.24
CA LEU A 22 16.87 7.46 -3.95
C LEU A 22 18.33 7.40 -3.52
N LYS A 23 18.62 7.27 -2.20
CA LYS A 23 19.99 7.08 -1.68
C LYS A 23 20.63 5.78 -2.20
N MET A 24 19.83 4.74 -2.39
CA MET A 24 20.26 3.47 -2.98
C MET A 24 20.45 3.53 -4.51
N GLY A 25 20.22 4.69 -5.14
CA GLY A 25 20.40 4.89 -6.59
C GLY A 25 19.22 4.40 -7.45
N HIS A 26 18.05 4.18 -6.86
CA HIS A 26 16.84 3.90 -7.65
C HIS A 26 16.30 5.18 -8.32
N LYS A 27 15.67 5.03 -9.47
CA LYS A 27 14.67 6.01 -9.95
C LYS A 27 13.34 5.67 -9.29
N VAL A 28 12.71 6.69 -8.71
CA VAL A 28 11.49 6.50 -7.92
C VAL A 28 10.34 7.28 -8.54
N THR A 29 9.22 6.59 -8.75
CA THR A 29 7.92 7.19 -9.05
C THR A 29 7.07 7.14 -7.79
N VAL A 30 6.51 8.28 -7.40
CA VAL A 30 5.58 8.42 -6.28
C VAL A 30 4.18 8.66 -6.83
N VAL A 31 3.23 7.83 -6.42
CA VAL A 31 1.80 7.99 -6.72
C VAL A 31 1.05 8.18 -5.41
N ASP A 32 0.30 9.28 -5.30
CA ASP A 32 -0.51 9.61 -4.14
C ASP A 32 -1.66 10.52 -4.57
N ASN A 33 -2.80 10.49 -3.89
CA ASN A 33 -3.92 11.41 -4.15
C ASN A 33 -4.24 12.32 -2.97
N GLU A 34 -3.36 12.33 -1.96
CA GLU A 34 -3.51 13.15 -0.75
C GLU A 34 -4.85 12.94 -0.02
N TYR A 35 -5.38 11.72 -0.11
CA TYR A 35 -6.72 11.39 0.42
C TYR A 35 -6.79 11.48 1.96
N SER A 36 -5.71 11.10 2.65
CA SER A 36 -5.76 10.95 4.11
C SER A 36 -5.76 12.30 4.84
N ASP A 37 -6.81 12.55 5.63
CA ASP A 37 -6.91 13.70 6.52
C ASP A 37 -6.13 13.55 7.84
N ALA A 38 -5.42 12.43 8.04
CA ALA A 38 -4.53 12.24 9.18
C ALA A 38 -3.23 13.03 9.05
N HIS A 39 -2.82 13.33 7.83
CA HIS A 39 -1.61 14.08 7.55
C HIS A 39 -1.84 15.58 7.60
N ASP A 40 -1.02 16.31 8.39
CA ASP A 40 -1.00 17.77 8.36
C ASP A 40 -0.32 18.29 7.08
N GLN A 41 0.54 17.46 6.46
CA GLN A 41 1.16 17.72 5.16
C GLN A 41 1.54 16.43 4.44
N PHE A 42 1.68 16.49 3.12
CA PHE A 42 2.21 15.43 2.27
C PHE A 42 3.65 15.76 1.86
N TYR A 43 4.49 14.71 1.73
CA TYR A 43 5.94 14.85 1.54
C TYR A 43 6.34 14.38 0.13
N TRP A 44 6.18 15.27 -0.84
CA TRP A 44 6.61 15.05 -2.22
C TRP A 44 8.10 15.33 -2.36
N ASN A 45 8.91 14.30 -2.63
CA ASN A 45 10.33 14.51 -2.88
C ASN A 45 10.53 15.05 -4.32
N LYS A 46 11.26 16.16 -4.45
CA LYS A 46 11.54 16.80 -5.75
C LYS A 46 12.41 15.96 -6.71
N ASN A 47 13.10 14.96 -6.19
CA ASN A 47 13.97 14.07 -6.96
C ASN A 47 13.23 12.80 -7.43
N THR A 48 11.94 12.66 -7.13
CA THR A 48 11.08 11.59 -7.62
C THR A 48 10.19 12.07 -8.77
N TYR A 49 9.70 11.14 -9.59
CA TYR A 49 8.62 11.45 -10.52
C TYR A 49 7.29 11.37 -9.77
N ASN A 50 6.66 12.53 -9.56
CA ASN A 50 5.48 12.67 -8.73
C ASN A 50 4.20 12.69 -9.57
N VAL A 51 3.23 11.85 -9.23
CA VAL A 51 1.94 11.74 -9.90
C VAL A 51 0.82 11.81 -8.88
N ASN A 52 0.00 12.86 -8.94
CA ASN A 52 -1.24 12.92 -8.15
C ASN A 52 -2.29 12.04 -8.85
N CYS A 53 -2.61 10.89 -8.25
CA CYS A 53 -3.48 9.90 -8.85
C CYS A 53 -4.09 8.99 -7.78
N ASP A 54 -5.38 8.71 -7.92
CA ASP A 54 -6.05 7.64 -7.16
C ASP A 54 -5.63 6.27 -7.73
N ILE A 55 -5.29 5.33 -6.86
CA ILE A 55 -4.90 3.97 -7.26
C ILE A 55 -6.00 3.19 -7.99
N ARG A 56 -7.25 3.67 -7.93
CA ARG A 56 -8.39 3.12 -8.67
C ARG A 56 -8.45 3.61 -10.12
N ASP A 57 -7.72 4.67 -10.48
CA ASP A 57 -7.57 5.11 -11.88
C ASP A 57 -6.59 4.20 -12.62
N TYR A 58 -7.14 3.10 -13.15
CA TYR A 58 -6.39 2.11 -13.90
C TYR A 58 -5.56 2.72 -15.05
N LYS A 59 -6.12 3.68 -15.79
CA LYS A 59 -5.46 4.23 -16.97
C LYS A 59 -4.21 5.01 -16.60
N THR A 60 -4.31 5.90 -15.64
CA THR A 60 -3.18 6.71 -15.16
C THR A 60 -2.14 5.82 -14.48
N LEU A 61 -2.59 4.92 -13.59
CA LEU A 61 -1.69 4.02 -12.87
C LEU A 61 -0.93 3.07 -13.80
N LYS A 62 -1.57 2.54 -14.84
CA LYS A 62 -0.94 1.71 -15.86
C LYS A 62 0.21 2.45 -16.56
N ASN A 63 0.01 3.74 -16.89
CA ASN A 63 1.06 4.54 -17.51
C ASN A 63 2.26 4.74 -16.55
N CYS A 64 2.00 4.88 -15.24
CA CYS A 64 3.07 5.00 -14.23
C CYS A 64 3.90 3.72 -14.06
N MET A 65 3.36 2.55 -14.44
CA MET A 65 4.04 1.25 -14.29
C MET A 65 5.06 0.93 -15.39
N HIS A 66 5.18 1.77 -16.42
CA HIS A 66 6.10 1.51 -17.54
C HIS A 66 7.55 1.38 -17.09
N GLY A 67 8.14 0.20 -17.31
CA GLY A 67 9.54 -0.09 -16.98
C GLY A 67 9.84 -0.23 -15.48
N VAL A 68 8.82 -0.25 -14.63
CA VAL A 68 8.97 -0.40 -13.18
C VAL A 68 9.42 -1.83 -12.84
N ASP A 69 10.48 -1.93 -12.04
CA ASP A 69 11.00 -3.20 -11.52
C ASP A 69 10.26 -3.66 -10.26
N TYR A 70 10.00 -2.71 -9.34
CA TYR A 70 9.44 -2.99 -8.01
C TYR A 70 8.33 -2.02 -7.67
N VAL A 71 7.25 -2.53 -7.09
CA VAL A 71 6.14 -1.73 -6.57
C VAL A 71 6.06 -1.89 -5.05
N PHE A 72 5.98 -0.77 -4.35
CA PHE A 72 5.73 -0.68 -2.91
C PHE A 72 4.34 -0.07 -2.71
N HIS A 73 3.40 -0.88 -2.24
CA HIS A 73 2.00 -0.48 -2.18
C HIS A 73 1.59 -0.12 -0.75
N PHE A 74 1.58 1.19 -0.45
CA PHE A 74 1.16 1.76 0.84
C PHE A 74 -0.17 2.51 0.76
N ALA A 75 -0.61 2.93 -0.42
CA ALA A 75 -1.88 3.64 -0.56
C ALA A 75 -3.05 2.83 0.00
N ALA A 76 -3.77 3.41 0.96
CA ALA A 76 -4.88 2.76 1.65
C ALA A 76 -5.70 3.79 2.44
N GLU A 77 -6.99 3.50 2.73
CA GLU A 77 -7.57 3.97 3.98
C GLU A 77 -6.94 3.16 5.12
N ALA A 78 -6.10 3.81 5.91
CA ALA A 78 -5.20 3.15 6.85
C ALA A 78 -5.72 3.12 8.30
N ARG A 79 -6.93 3.66 8.54
CA ARG A 79 -7.46 3.85 9.89
C ARG A 79 -8.78 3.13 10.10
N ILE A 80 -8.93 2.56 11.29
CA ILE A 80 -10.13 1.77 11.66
C ILE A 80 -11.37 2.66 11.72
N GLN A 81 -11.32 3.82 12.39
CA GLN A 81 -12.50 4.67 12.60
C GLN A 81 -13.08 5.26 11.30
N PRO A 82 -12.28 5.84 10.39
CA PRO A 82 -12.78 6.24 9.08
C PRO A 82 -13.36 5.07 8.28
N ALA A 83 -12.74 3.89 8.32
CA ALA A 83 -13.26 2.71 7.64
C ALA A 83 -14.61 2.23 8.20
N ILE A 84 -14.83 2.32 9.52
CA ILE A 84 -16.15 2.04 10.13
C ILE A 84 -17.18 3.09 9.69
N LYS A 85 -16.79 4.36 9.64
CA LYS A 85 -17.67 5.46 9.23
C LYS A 85 -18.08 5.38 7.77
N ASN A 86 -17.16 4.97 6.88
CA ASN A 86 -17.42 4.80 5.45
C ASN A 86 -16.83 3.48 4.91
N PRO A 87 -17.47 2.34 5.19
CA PRO A 87 -16.95 1.03 4.82
C PRO A 87 -16.88 0.81 3.30
N ILE A 88 -17.79 1.40 2.54
CA ILE A 88 -17.80 1.26 1.07
C ILE A 88 -16.52 1.88 0.49
N GLU A 89 -16.17 3.09 0.91
CA GLU A 89 -14.97 3.76 0.44
C GLU A 89 -13.70 3.02 0.89
N ALA A 90 -13.64 2.58 2.15
CA ALA A 90 -12.50 1.80 2.65
C ALA A 90 -12.28 0.52 1.84
N VAL A 91 -13.34 -0.23 1.54
CA VAL A 91 -13.26 -1.45 0.70
C VAL A 91 -12.89 -1.09 -0.74
N SER A 92 -13.45 -0.02 -1.29
CA SER A 92 -13.12 0.46 -2.64
C SER A 92 -11.62 0.81 -2.75
N ILE A 93 -11.09 1.58 -1.82
CA ILE A 93 -9.67 1.94 -1.82
C ILE A 93 -8.80 0.70 -1.59
N ASN A 94 -9.04 -0.03 -0.51
CA ASN A 94 -8.12 -1.07 -0.05
C ASN A 94 -8.21 -2.36 -0.87
N SER A 95 -9.40 -2.75 -1.33
CA SER A 95 -9.58 -3.99 -2.09
C SER A 95 -9.54 -3.75 -3.61
N LEU A 96 -10.41 -2.87 -4.14
CA LEU A 96 -10.42 -2.59 -5.58
C LEU A 96 -9.14 -1.88 -6.01
N GLY A 97 -8.67 -0.87 -5.24
CA GLY A 97 -7.42 -0.17 -5.51
C GLY A 97 -6.22 -1.12 -5.52
N THR A 98 -6.12 -2.04 -4.54
CA THR A 98 -5.06 -3.08 -4.53
C THR A 98 -5.15 -3.99 -5.76
N CYS A 99 -6.37 -4.41 -6.14
CA CYS A 99 -6.56 -5.20 -7.36
C CYS A 99 -6.06 -4.45 -8.61
N THR A 100 -6.37 -3.15 -8.71
CA THR A 100 -5.91 -2.29 -9.80
C THR A 100 -4.38 -2.19 -9.84
N VAL A 101 -3.73 -1.99 -8.69
CA VAL A 101 -2.26 -1.96 -8.59
C VAL A 101 -1.64 -3.28 -9.06
N LEU A 102 -2.16 -4.41 -8.57
CA LEU A 102 -1.67 -5.74 -8.96
C LEU A 102 -1.86 -6.02 -10.44
N GLN A 103 -3.01 -5.62 -11.00
CA GLN A 103 -3.27 -5.78 -12.44
C GLN A 103 -2.31 -4.96 -13.29
N CYS A 104 -2.11 -3.68 -12.95
CA CYS A 104 -1.15 -2.82 -13.66
C CYS A 104 0.28 -3.36 -13.55
N ALA A 105 0.69 -3.83 -12.35
CA ALA A 105 2.01 -4.41 -12.12
C ALA A 105 2.23 -5.69 -12.96
N ARG A 106 1.23 -6.57 -13.02
CA ARG A 106 1.25 -7.77 -13.86
C ARG A 106 1.43 -7.42 -15.34
N GLU A 107 0.61 -6.50 -15.85
CA GLU A 107 0.64 -6.11 -17.26
C GLU A 107 1.96 -5.42 -17.67
N ALA A 108 2.58 -4.70 -16.73
CA ALA A 108 3.87 -4.06 -16.94
C ALA A 108 5.07 -5.00 -16.77
N GLY A 109 4.86 -6.24 -16.34
CA GLY A 109 5.94 -7.19 -16.09
C GLY A 109 6.79 -6.84 -14.87
N VAL A 110 6.20 -6.20 -13.86
CA VAL A 110 6.88 -5.86 -12.59
C VAL A 110 7.46 -7.12 -11.95
N LYS A 111 8.70 -7.04 -11.47
CA LYS A 111 9.42 -8.18 -10.89
C LYS A 111 8.84 -8.62 -9.54
N LYS A 112 8.39 -7.66 -8.73
CA LYS A 112 7.82 -7.93 -7.40
C LYS A 112 6.99 -6.77 -6.89
N VAL A 113 5.88 -7.09 -6.21
CA VAL A 113 5.06 -6.14 -5.46
C VAL A 113 5.21 -6.40 -3.97
N MET A 114 5.53 -5.37 -3.20
CA MET A 114 5.55 -5.36 -1.75
C MET A 114 4.25 -4.72 -1.26
N TYR A 115 3.42 -5.50 -0.56
CA TYR A 115 2.11 -5.08 -0.06
C TYR A 115 2.14 -4.81 1.43
N SER A 116 1.74 -3.61 1.81
CA SER A 116 1.54 -3.20 3.20
C SER A 116 0.21 -3.71 3.71
N SER A 117 0.21 -4.78 4.49
CA SER A 117 -0.94 -5.30 5.21
C SER A 117 -0.94 -4.82 6.68
N THR A 118 -1.62 -5.51 7.56
CA THR A 118 -1.88 -5.06 8.93
C THR A 118 -1.92 -6.21 9.93
N SER A 119 -1.44 -5.95 11.15
CA SER A 119 -1.65 -6.84 12.30
C SER A 119 -3.12 -6.92 12.74
N ALA A 120 -3.97 -5.96 12.34
CA ALA A 120 -5.39 -5.99 12.67
C ALA A 120 -6.14 -7.20 12.07
N GLY A 121 -5.52 -7.91 11.11
CA GLY A 121 -6.03 -9.18 10.60
C GLY A 121 -5.97 -10.34 11.60
N TYR A 122 -5.17 -10.22 12.64
CA TYR A 122 -5.09 -11.24 13.72
C TYR A 122 -6.27 -11.19 14.69
N GLY A 123 -6.97 -10.04 14.79
CA GLY A 123 -8.15 -9.88 15.63
C GLY A 123 -7.92 -10.26 17.09
N LEU A 124 -8.73 -11.20 17.59
CA LEU A 124 -8.67 -11.74 18.97
C LEU A 124 -7.89 -13.05 19.08
N ASN A 125 -7.16 -13.44 18.05
CA ASN A 125 -6.31 -14.62 18.11
C ASN A 125 -5.32 -14.54 19.29
N PRO A 126 -5.00 -15.70 19.93
CA PRO A 126 -4.10 -15.73 21.08
C PRO A 126 -2.67 -15.28 20.70
N TYR A 127 -2.02 -14.61 21.64
CA TYR A 127 -0.61 -14.23 21.54
C TYR A 127 0.34 -15.38 21.89
N PRO A 128 1.57 -15.40 21.34
CA PRO A 128 2.10 -14.49 20.31
C PRO A 128 1.46 -14.74 18.94
N ASN A 129 1.24 -13.68 18.17
CA ASN A 129 0.74 -13.83 16.80
C ASN A 129 1.82 -14.39 15.88
N VAL A 130 1.39 -15.29 14.98
CA VAL A 130 2.21 -15.87 13.91
C VAL A 130 1.45 -15.83 12.59
N GLU A 131 2.18 -15.80 11.47
CA GLU A 131 1.60 -15.58 10.14
C GLU A 131 0.65 -16.69 9.68
N THR A 132 0.73 -17.88 10.32
CA THR A 132 -0.12 -19.04 10.00
C THR A 132 -1.46 -19.07 10.75
N GLN A 133 -1.68 -18.13 11.68
CA GLN A 133 -2.98 -18.03 12.36
C GLN A 133 -4.09 -17.68 11.36
N PRO A 134 -5.32 -18.17 11.58
CA PRO A 134 -6.46 -17.79 10.75
C PRO A 134 -6.75 -16.29 10.88
N ASP A 135 -7.28 -15.71 9.82
CA ASP A 135 -7.72 -14.31 9.84
C ASP A 135 -8.93 -14.16 10.77
N ASP A 136 -8.89 -13.17 11.67
CA ASP A 136 -9.98 -12.77 12.57
C ASP A 136 -10.26 -11.27 12.45
N CYS A 137 -10.83 -10.88 11.33
CA CYS A 137 -11.05 -9.48 10.97
C CYS A 137 -12.27 -8.90 11.70
N LEU A 138 -12.06 -7.90 12.56
CA LEU A 138 -13.10 -7.33 13.43
C LEU A 138 -13.75 -6.04 12.88
N ASN A 139 -13.30 -5.50 11.76
CA ASN A 139 -13.76 -4.23 11.22
C ASN A 139 -13.51 -4.12 9.71
N PRO A 140 -14.15 -3.15 9.00
CA PRO A 140 -14.01 -3.01 7.55
C PRO A 140 -12.57 -2.76 7.10
N TYR A 141 -11.75 -2.08 7.91
CA TYR A 141 -10.34 -1.86 7.60
C TYR A 141 -9.58 -3.19 7.53
N SER A 142 -9.65 -4.02 8.60
CA SER A 142 -8.94 -5.29 8.64
C SER A 142 -9.42 -6.26 7.54
N VAL A 143 -10.75 -6.35 7.32
CA VAL A 143 -11.32 -7.16 6.22
C VAL A 143 -10.75 -6.72 4.87
N SER A 144 -10.76 -5.42 4.58
CA SER A 144 -10.31 -4.90 3.28
C SER A 144 -8.80 -5.09 3.07
N LYS A 145 -7.98 -4.99 4.12
CA LYS A 145 -6.53 -5.20 4.05
C LYS A 145 -6.20 -6.69 3.86
N VAL A 146 -6.85 -7.58 4.61
CA VAL A 146 -6.69 -9.04 4.45
C VAL A 146 -7.20 -9.50 3.08
N ASN A 147 -8.25 -8.89 2.54
CA ASN A 147 -8.64 -9.16 1.16
C ASN A 147 -7.53 -8.82 0.15
N GLY A 148 -6.77 -7.75 0.39
CA GLY A 148 -5.57 -7.42 -0.37
C GLY A 148 -4.49 -8.52 -0.32
N GLU A 149 -4.29 -9.18 0.84
CA GLU A 149 -3.40 -10.34 0.97
C GLU A 149 -3.86 -11.50 0.07
N LYS A 150 -5.17 -11.79 0.08
CA LYS A 150 -5.76 -12.83 -0.77
C LYS A 150 -5.62 -12.51 -2.26
N LEU A 151 -5.78 -11.25 -2.65
CA LEU A 151 -5.50 -10.79 -4.00
C LEU A 151 -4.03 -10.98 -4.37
N CYS A 152 -3.07 -10.59 -3.52
CA CYS A 152 -1.65 -10.81 -3.74
C CYS A 152 -1.35 -12.30 -3.98
N LYS A 153 -1.87 -13.17 -3.11
CA LYS A 153 -1.71 -14.62 -3.27
C LYS A 153 -2.30 -15.11 -4.60
N MET A 154 -3.51 -14.71 -4.93
CA MET A 154 -4.17 -15.07 -6.19
C MET A 154 -3.33 -14.65 -7.41
N TYR A 155 -2.81 -13.41 -7.42
CA TYR A 155 -1.96 -12.93 -8.53
C TYR A 155 -0.65 -13.71 -8.63
N THR A 156 -0.10 -14.15 -7.51
CA THR A 156 1.10 -15.01 -7.50
C THR A 156 0.77 -16.39 -8.08
N ASP A 157 -0.30 -17.01 -7.59
CA ASP A 157 -0.65 -18.40 -7.95
C ASP A 157 -1.12 -18.51 -9.43
N LEU A 158 -1.95 -17.57 -9.90
CA LEU A 158 -2.54 -17.63 -11.23
C LEU A 158 -1.67 -16.99 -12.33
N TYR A 159 -0.95 -15.94 -11.98
CA TYR A 159 -0.26 -15.11 -12.98
C TYR A 159 1.25 -15.05 -12.80
N GLY A 160 1.80 -15.66 -11.76
CA GLY A 160 3.24 -15.67 -11.50
C GLY A 160 3.82 -14.32 -11.03
N LEU A 161 2.97 -13.33 -10.70
CA LEU A 161 3.42 -12.06 -10.16
C LEU A 161 3.95 -12.27 -8.74
N LYS A 162 5.24 -12.07 -8.53
CA LYS A 162 5.83 -12.23 -7.19
C LYS A 162 5.32 -11.15 -6.24
N THR A 163 4.79 -11.56 -5.09
CA THR A 163 4.33 -10.65 -4.04
C THR A 163 5.01 -10.96 -2.71
N VAL A 164 5.19 -9.92 -1.89
CA VAL A 164 5.59 -10.03 -0.48
C VAL A 164 4.59 -9.23 0.33
N ILE A 165 4.10 -9.81 1.43
CA ILE A 165 3.08 -9.23 2.29
C ILE A 165 3.72 -8.91 3.63
N PHE A 166 3.57 -7.67 4.10
CA PHE A 166 4.03 -7.24 5.42
C PHE A 166 2.84 -6.93 6.31
N ARG A 167 2.63 -7.69 7.39
CA ARG A 167 1.66 -7.38 8.42
C ARG A 167 2.29 -6.44 9.46
N TYR A 168 2.20 -5.14 9.19
CA TYR A 168 2.73 -4.13 10.08
C TYR A 168 1.94 -4.07 11.40
N PHE A 169 2.68 -3.94 12.50
CA PHE A 169 2.16 -3.56 13.81
C PHE A 169 2.22 -2.04 13.95
N ASN A 170 2.92 -1.52 14.95
CA ASN A 170 3.01 -0.10 15.20
C ASN A 170 4.27 0.48 14.53
N VAL A 171 4.10 1.13 13.41
CA VAL A 171 5.20 1.84 12.74
C VAL A 171 5.36 3.22 13.37
N TYR A 172 6.60 3.62 13.63
CA TYR A 172 6.94 4.94 14.18
C TYR A 172 8.14 5.54 13.45
N GLY A 173 8.28 6.84 13.48
CA GLY A 173 9.42 7.54 12.88
C GLY A 173 9.08 8.95 12.40
N ASP A 174 10.02 9.54 11.68
CA ASP A 174 9.87 10.87 11.11
C ASP A 174 8.67 10.96 10.17
N ARG A 175 7.99 12.11 10.16
CA ARG A 175 6.77 12.37 9.34
C ARG A 175 5.54 11.58 9.78
N GLN A 176 5.60 10.91 10.94
CA GLN A 176 4.45 10.21 11.49
C GLN A 176 3.36 11.23 11.83
N PRO A 177 2.11 11.04 11.33
CA PRO A 177 1.02 11.95 11.67
C PRO A 177 0.69 11.85 13.17
N LEU A 178 0.40 13.01 13.78
CA LEU A 178 0.02 13.07 15.20
C LEU A 178 -1.47 12.77 15.43
N ARG A 179 -2.29 12.80 14.37
CA ARG A 179 -3.73 12.59 14.43
C ARG A 179 -4.13 11.20 13.97
N GLY A 180 -5.06 10.59 14.70
CA GLY A 180 -5.78 9.41 14.21
C GLY A 180 -5.01 8.11 14.20
N GLN A 181 -4.09 7.92 15.12
CA GLN A 181 -3.30 6.68 15.19
C GLN A 181 -4.07 5.48 15.77
N TYR A 182 -5.14 5.72 16.54
CA TYR A 182 -5.95 4.66 17.17
C TYR A 182 -7.41 5.09 17.32
#